data_50414454d128f83745d3e4cf363869bb
#
_entry.id   50414454d128f83745d3e4cf363869bb
#
_cell.length_a   1.000
_cell.length_b   1.000
_cell.length_c   1.000
_cell.angle_alpha   90.00
_cell.angle_beta   90.00
_cell.angle_gamma   90.00
#
_symmetry.space_group_name_H-M   'P 1'
#
loop_
_entity.id
_entity.type
_entity.pdbx_description
1 polymer ?
#
loop_
_entity_poly.entity_id
_entity_poly.type
_entity_poly.pdbx_seq_one_letter_code
_entity_poly.pdbx_strand_id
1 'polypeptide(L)'
;MPAIPGSKTPFWRRAPRLILRPLDYFEDNYRRYGPVFQVGEGPPPSIYVADPAVIQGIFQADAAQFHVPPQSVGSGLTFLLGDHSLLLLDGARHRRHRRLLMPPFHGDRMRAYGDVICALTAQVMADWQPGTAFNLRSAMQDITLRVILKAVFGLDDGDRYDRLRQLLSTLLEGLGTPFSAFFIFFPGL
;
A
#
# COMPACT_ATOMS: atom_id res chain seq x y z
N MET A 1 27.15 -10.95 15.14
CA MET A 1 26.69 -10.29 13.89
C MET A 1 27.08 -8.83 13.95
N PRO A 2 27.58 -8.21 12.89
CA PRO A 2 27.84 -6.78 12.88
C PRO A 2 26.51 -6.04 13.13
N ALA A 3 26.54 -4.97 13.92
CA ALA A 3 25.38 -4.17 14.21
C ALA A 3 24.93 -3.45 12.91
N ILE A 4 23.64 -3.46 12.62
CA ILE A 4 23.10 -2.71 11.46
C ILE A 4 23.32 -1.22 11.72
N PRO A 5 23.99 -0.50 10.80
CA PRO A 5 24.23 0.93 10.97
C PRO A 5 22.91 1.71 10.95
N GLY A 6 22.86 2.85 11.65
CA GLY A 6 21.63 3.62 11.61
C GLY A 6 21.52 4.74 12.63
N SER A 7 20.36 5.39 12.63
CA SER A 7 20.05 6.51 13.49
C SER A 7 19.23 6.09 14.70
N LYS A 8 19.70 6.47 15.88
CA LYS A 8 18.96 6.34 17.14
C LYS A 8 18.12 7.57 17.48
N THR A 9 17.86 8.43 16.48
CA THR A 9 17.11 9.66 16.71
C THR A 9 15.70 9.35 17.20
N PRO A 10 15.22 9.95 18.29
CA PRO A 10 13.87 9.76 18.81
C PRO A 10 12.81 10.11 17.76
N PHE A 11 11.64 9.42 17.85
CA PHE A 11 10.56 9.58 16.89
C PHE A 11 10.13 11.05 16.70
N TRP A 12 9.92 11.79 17.77
CA TRP A 12 9.44 13.17 17.74
C TRP A 12 10.38 14.14 16.98
N ARG A 13 11.67 13.85 16.92
CA ARG A 13 12.64 14.64 16.13
C ARG A 13 12.64 14.31 14.66
N ARG A 14 12.38 13.04 14.30
CA ARG A 14 12.40 12.56 12.92
C ARG A 14 11.04 12.68 12.23
N ALA A 15 9.93 12.63 12.99
CA ALA A 15 8.57 12.64 12.48
C ALA A 15 8.26 13.83 11.54
N PRO A 16 8.60 15.08 11.89
CA PRO A 16 8.33 16.20 10.99
C PRO A 16 8.98 16.02 9.60
N ARG A 17 10.24 15.55 9.58
CA ARG A 17 10.95 15.33 8.32
C ARG A 17 10.42 14.12 7.56
N LEU A 18 10.09 13.05 8.26
CA LEU A 18 9.51 11.85 7.69
C LEU A 18 8.12 12.12 7.06
N ILE A 19 7.34 13.01 7.66
CA ILE A 19 5.99 13.35 7.18
C ILE A 19 6.05 14.37 6.04
N LEU A 20 6.84 15.43 6.19
CA LEU A 20 6.86 16.55 5.24
C LEU A 20 7.78 16.30 4.05
N ARG A 21 8.87 15.53 4.25
CA ARG A 21 9.89 15.23 3.24
C ARG A 21 10.37 13.78 3.34
N PRO A 22 9.50 12.79 3.09
CA PRO A 22 9.85 11.38 3.28
C PRO A 22 11.00 10.93 2.36
N LEU A 23 11.01 11.35 1.11
CA LEU A 23 12.05 10.95 0.16
C LEU A 23 13.42 11.47 0.59
N ASP A 24 13.52 12.75 0.93
CA ASP A 24 14.77 13.36 1.42
C ASP A 24 15.27 12.65 2.70
N TYR A 25 14.32 12.29 3.58
CA TYR A 25 14.63 11.57 4.81
C TYR A 25 15.26 10.20 4.54
N PHE A 26 14.66 9.42 3.65
CA PHE A 26 15.16 8.08 3.31
C PHE A 26 16.46 8.16 2.51
N GLU A 27 16.58 9.09 1.57
CA GLU A 27 17.78 9.25 0.77
C GLU A 27 19.00 9.67 1.59
N ASP A 28 18.84 10.57 2.55
CA ASP A 28 19.93 10.97 3.45
C ASP A 28 20.40 9.82 4.35
N ASN A 29 19.45 9.01 4.86
CA ASN A 29 19.81 7.84 5.64
C ASN A 29 20.53 6.78 4.77
N TYR A 30 20.04 6.55 3.54
CA TYR A 30 20.69 5.67 2.57
C TYR A 30 22.13 6.10 2.26
N ARG A 31 22.34 7.39 1.96
CA ARG A 31 23.68 7.95 1.67
C ARG A 31 24.62 7.84 2.87
N ARG A 32 24.09 7.99 4.08
CA ARG A 32 24.89 7.98 5.31
C ARG A 32 25.20 6.59 5.83
N TYR A 33 24.27 5.65 5.75
CA TYR A 33 24.35 4.36 6.41
C TYR A 33 24.41 3.18 5.43
N GLY A 34 24.18 3.42 4.14
CA GLY A 34 24.14 2.38 3.10
C GLY A 34 22.75 1.80 2.86
N PRO A 35 22.66 0.76 2.02
CA PRO A 35 21.39 0.22 1.53
C PRO A 35 20.57 -0.57 2.57
N VAL A 36 21.15 -0.85 3.74
CA VAL A 36 20.45 -1.50 4.88
C VAL A 36 20.76 -0.72 6.12
N PHE A 37 19.76 -0.10 6.72
CA PHE A 37 19.95 0.72 7.91
C PHE A 37 18.77 0.61 8.88
N GLN A 38 19.06 0.89 10.16
CA GLN A 38 18.04 0.93 11.20
C GLN A 38 17.69 2.35 11.61
N VAL A 39 16.45 2.55 12.04
CA VAL A 39 15.97 3.84 12.54
C VAL A 39 15.12 3.65 13.80
N GLY A 40 15.43 4.43 14.84
CA GLY A 40 14.70 4.43 16.10
C GLY A 40 15.45 3.79 17.26
N GLU A 41 14.97 4.07 18.48
CA GLU A 41 15.57 3.62 19.74
C GLU A 41 14.89 2.40 20.34
N GLY A 42 13.69 2.03 19.85
CA GLY A 42 12.89 0.94 20.45
C GLY A 42 13.31 -0.46 20.04
N PRO A 43 13.16 -1.47 20.92
CA PRO A 43 13.17 -2.87 20.53
C PRO A 43 11.75 -3.33 20.06
N PRO A 44 11.61 -3.89 18.84
CA PRO A 44 12.63 -3.95 17.78
C PRO A 44 12.78 -2.63 17.02
N PRO A 45 14.00 -2.27 16.55
CA PRO A 45 14.19 -1.11 15.69
C PRO A 45 13.55 -1.34 14.32
N SER A 46 13.12 -0.25 13.67
CA SER A 46 12.69 -0.33 12.27
C SER A 46 13.90 -0.47 11.35
N ILE A 47 13.94 -1.51 10.54
CA ILE A 47 15.01 -1.75 9.56
C ILE A 47 14.47 -1.41 8.18
N TYR A 48 15.20 -0.55 7.47
CA TYR A 48 14.90 -0.17 6.09
C TYR A 48 15.90 -0.82 5.16
N VAL A 49 15.39 -1.42 4.10
CA VAL A 49 16.17 -2.18 3.13
C VAL A 49 15.93 -1.61 1.74
N ALA A 50 17.00 -1.18 1.09
CA ALA A 50 17.01 -0.71 -0.29
C ALA A 50 17.92 -1.56 -1.19
N ASP A 51 18.59 -2.57 -0.65
CA ASP A 51 19.41 -3.51 -1.41
C ASP A 51 18.52 -4.53 -2.14
N PRO A 52 18.58 -4.62 -3.49
CA PRO A 52 17.74 -5.52 -4.27
C PRO A 52 17.92 -7.00 -3.92
N ALA A 53 19.15 -7.44 -3.59
CA ALA A 53 19.41 -8.83 -3.25
C ALA A 53 18.83 -9.19 -1.89
N VAL A 54 18.93 -8.28 -0.92
CA VAL A 54 18.31 -8.46 0.40
C VAL A 54 16.79 -8.44 0.30
N ILE A 55 16.22 -7.54 -0.50
CA ILE A 55 14.76 -7.47 -0.77
C ILE A 55 14.30 -8.80 -1.39
N GLN A 56 15.01 -9.28 -2.42
CA GLN A 56 14.69 -10.57 -3.04
C GLN A 56 14.74 -11.71 -2.03
N GLY A 57 15.77 -11.75 -1.18
CA GLY A 57 15.90 -12.76 -0.12
C GLY A 57 14.73 -12.75 0.86
N ILE A 58 14.27 -11.56 1.26
CA ILE A 58 13.10 -11.40 2.15
C ILE A 58 11.84 -11.95 1.49
N PHE A 59 11.58 -11.63 0.21
CA PHE A 59 10.37 -12.08 -0.48
C PHE A 59 10.39 -13.56 -0.87
N GLN A 60 11.57 -14.18 -0.98
CA GLN A 60 11.74 -15.61 -1.25
C GLN A 60 11.81 -16.46 0.01
N ALA A 61 12.00 -15.85 1.15
CA ALA A 61 12.11 -16.57 2.42
C ALA A 61 10.78 -17.23 2.82
N ASP A 62 10.89 -18.29 3.60
CA ASP A 62 9.70 -18.98 4.14
C ASP A 62 8.88 -18.00 5.01
N ALA A 63 7.58 -17.95 4.71
CA ALA A 63 6.63 -17.15 5.47
C ALA A 63 6.58 -17.50 6.98
N ALA A 64 7.09 -18.65 7.38
CA ALA A 64 7.24 -19.01 8.78
C ALA A 64 8.34 -18.24 9.53
N GLN A 65 9.25 -17.58 8.79
CA GLN A 65 10.33 -16.78 9.36
C GLN A 65 9.93 -15.32 9.62
N PHE A 66 8.82 -14.89 9.06
CA PHE A 66 8.34 -13.51 9.15
C PHE A 66 6.95 -13.47 9.77
N HIS A 67 6.77 -12.57 10.71
CA HIS A 67 5.51 -12.35 11.39
C HIS A 67 5.10 -10.87 11.27
N VAL A 68 3.81 -10.63 11.15
CA VAL A 68 3.27 -9.26 11.27
C VAL A 68 3.33 -8.86 12.74
N PRO A 69 4.11 -7.83 13.11
CA PRO A 69 4.22 -7.42 14.51
C PRO A 69 2.85 -6.92 15.01
N PRO A 70 2.31 -7.45 16.09
CA PRO A 70 0.98 -7.06 16.60
C PRO A 70 0.87 -5.58 16.96
N GLN A 71 1.99 -4.93 17.23
CA GLN A 71 2.01 -3.57 17.77
C GLN A 71 2.46 -2.48 16.80
N SER A 72 3.13 -2.81 15.70
CA SER A 72 3.75 -1.81 14.82
C SER A 72 2.92 -1.45 13.59
N VAL A 73 2.01 -2.32 13.19
CA VAL A 73 1.08 -2.08 12.07
C VAL A 73 -0.36 -1.96 12.60
N GLY A 74 -0.55 -2.33 13.87
CA GLY A 74 -1.82 -2.79 14.40
C GLY A 74 -2.91 -1.73 14.53
N SER A 75 -2.68 -0.58 15.12
CA SER A 75 -3.82 0.22 15.56
C SER A 75 -4.47 1.03 14.44
N GLY A 76 -3.73 1.72 13.59
CA GLY A 76 -4.30 2.53 12.52
C GLY A 76 -4.82 1.70 11.35
N LEU A 77 -4.06 0.70 10.91
CA LEU A 77 -4.50 -0.20 9.84
C LEU A 77 -5.63 -1.12 10.30
N THR A 78 -5.63 -1.56 11.54
CA THR A 78 -6.74 -2.36 12.10
C THR A 78 -8.04 -1.57 12.16
N PHE A 79 -7.97 -0.31 12.55
CA PHE A 79 -9.15 0.58 12.52
C PHE A 79 -9.72 0.72 11.11
N LEU A 80 -8.85 0.85 10.10
CA LEU A 80 -9.27 1.04 8.71
C LEU A 80 -9.71 -0.27 8.02
N LEU A 81 -8.95 -1.35 8.21
CA LEU A 81 -9.09 -2.59 7.44
C LEU A 81 -9.78 -3.72 8.21
N GLY A 82 -9.94 -3.56 9.52
CA GLY A 82 -10.47 -4.60 10.42
C GLY A 82 -9.50 -5.75 10.69
N ASP A 83 -9.79 -6.54 11.70
CA ASP A 83 -8.94 -7.64 12.21
C ASP A 83 -8.79 -8.83 11.26
N HIS A 84 -9.59 -8.88 10.21
CA HIS A 84 -9.60 -9.97 9.22
C HIS A 84 -8.88 -9.63 7.92
N SER A 85 -8.30 -8.44 7.83
CA SER A 85 -7.52 -8.04 6.66
C SER A 85 -6.32 -8.97 6.45
N LEU A 86 -6.11 -9.38 5.19
CA LEU A 86 -4.96 -10.20 4.80
C LEU A 86 -3.61 -9.57 5.23
N LEU A 87 -3.54 -8.24 5.25
CA LEU A 87 -2.33 -7.50 5.67
C LEU A 87 -2.03 -7.60 7.16
N LEU A 88 -3.04 -7.94 7.98
CA LEU A 88 -2.92 -8.02 9.44
C LEU A 88 -2.95 -9.46 9.96
N LEU A 89 -3.29 -10.41 9.09
CA LEU A 89 -3.30 -11.83 9.45
C LEU A 89 -1.89 -12.41 9.43
N ASP A 90 -1.65 -13.38 10.29
CA ASP A 90 -0.39 -14.12 10.37
C ASP A 90 -0.60 -15.64 10.36
N GLY A 91 0.48 -16.37 10.14
CA GLY A 91 0.55 -17.82 10.26
C GLY A 91 -0.47 -18.59 9.40
N ALA A 92 -1.15 -19.56 10.01
CA ALA A 92 -2.10 -20.42 9.31
C ALA A 92 -3.33 -19.66 8.78
N ARG A 93 -3.80 -18.61 9.49
CA ARG A 93 -4.93 -17.79 9.07
C ARG A 93 -4.60 -17.01 7.81
N HIS A 94 -3.42 -16.36 7.77
CA HIS A 94 -2.93 -15.67 6.57
C HIS A 94 -2.85 -16.62 5.38
N ARG A 95 -2.20 -17.80 5.53
CA ARG A 95 -2.06 -18.78 4.46
C ARG A 95 -3.41 -19.25 3.92
N ARG A 96 -4.40 -19.50 4.81
CA ARG A 96 -5.76 -19.88 4.41
C ARG A 96 -6.44 -18.80 3.60
N HIS A 97 -6.45 -17.56 4.07
CA HIS A 97 -7.09 -16.43 3.39
C HIS A 97 -6.41 -16.12 2.06
N ARG A 98 -5.07 -16.12 2.04
CA ARG A 98 -4.30 -15.92 0.80
C ARG A 98 -4.65 -16.97 -0.25
N ARG A 99 -4.75 -18.24 0.12
CA ARG A 99 -5.10 -19.32 -0.80
C ARG A 99 -6.50 -19.13 -1.41
N LEU A 100 -7.45 -18.59 -0.67
CA LEU A 100 -8.80 -18.30 -1.16
C LEU A 100 -8.82 -17.10 -2.10
N LEU A 101 -7.97 -16.10 -1.87
CA LEU A 101 -7.94 -14.86 -2.65
C LEU A 101 -7.03 -14.92 -3.89
N MET A 102 -6.10 -15.87 -3.97
CA MET A 102 -5.11 -15.95 -5.05
C MET A 102 -5.68 -16.36 -6.44
N PRO A 103 -6.68 -17.26 -6.56
CA PRO A 103 -7.12 -17.77 -7.87
C PRO A 103 -7.49 -16.69 -8.89
N PRO A 104 -8.15 -15.57 -8.54
CA PRO A 104 -8.43 -14.49 -9.48
C PRO A 104 -7.20 -13.82 -10.08
N PHE A 105 -6.03 -13.95 -9.46
CA PHE A 105 -4.80 -13.25 -9.87
C PHE A 105 -3.83 -14.11 -10.67
N HIS A 106 -4.28 -15.24 -11.24
CA HIS A 106 -3.41 -16.15 -12.01
C HIS A 106 -4.00 -16.54 -13.36
N GLY A 107 -3.07 -16.91 -14.27
CA GLY A 107 -3.39 -17.55 -15.55
C GLY A 107 -4.22 -16.66 -16.50
N ASP A 108 -5.20 -17.27 -17.13
CA ASP A 108 -6.02 -16.64 -18.17
C ASP A 108 -6.87 -15.47 -17.63
N ARG A 109 -7.17 -15.45 -16.33
CA ARG A 109 -7.87 -14.32 -15.72
C ARG A 109 -7.05 -13.02 -15.78
N MET A 110 -5.73 -13.10 -15.65
CA MET A 110 -4.87 -11.93 -15.80
C MET A 110 -4.88 -11.35 -17.22
N ARG A 111 -5.02 -12.22 -18.25
CA ARG A 111 -5.20 -11.77 -19.64
C ARG A 111 -6.55 -11.10 -19.84
N ALA A 112 -7.62 -11.70 -19.33
CA ALA A 112 -8.95 -11.09 -19.37
C ALA A 112 -9.01 -9.74 -18.66
N TYR A 113 -8.25 -9.54 -17.57
CA TYR A 113 -8.12 -8.23 -16.93
C TYR A 113 -7.44 -7.20 -17.82
N GLY A 114 -6.47 -7.60 -18.65
CA GLY A 114 -5.86 -6.72 -19.65
C GLY A 114 -6.92 -6.15 -20.60
N ASP A 115 -7.80 -7.00 -21.14
CA ASP A 115 -8.89 -6.58 -22.04
C ASP A 115 -9.86 -5.64 -21.33
N VAL A 116 -10.24 -5.94 -20.09
CA VAL A 116 -11.10 -5.07 -19.25
C VAL A 116 -10.46 -3.72 -19.01
N ILE A 117 -9.16 -3.69 -18.67
CA ILE A 117 -8.42 -2.45 -18.44
C ILE A 117 -8.40 -1.59 -19.71
N CYS A 118 -8.10 -2.18 -20.87
CA CYS A 118 -8.09 -1.48 -22.14
C CYS A 118 -9.47 -0.90 -22.49
N ALA A 119 -10.53 -1.69 -22.33
CA ALA A 119 -11.88 -1.25 -22.62
C ALA A 119 -12.34 -0.10 -21.71
N LEU A 120 -12.13 -0.23 -20.40
CA LEU A 120 -12.49 0.82 -19.43
C LEU A 120 -11.66 2.10 -19.63
N THR A 121 -10.38 1.96 -19.94
CA THR A 121 -9.51 3.10 -20.25
C THR A 121 -10.02 3.85 -21.50
N ALA A 122 -10.35 3.12 -22.56
CA ALA A 122 -10.91 3.72 -23.77
C ALA A 122 -12.23 4.45 -23.49
N GLN A 123 -13.11 3.89 -22.65
CA GLN A 123 -14.36 4.56 -22.25
C GLN A 123 -14.09 5.89 -21.53
N VAL A 124 -13.17 5.93 -20.56
CA VAL A 124 -12.84 7.18 -19.84
C VAL A 124 -12.16 8.19 -20.76
N MET A 125 -11.30 7.73 -21.65
CA MET A 125 -10.61 8.60 -22.61
C MET A 125 -11.54 9.17 -23.69
N ALA A 126 -12.68 8.54 -23.97
CA ALA A 126 -13.63 9.03 -24.99
C ALA A 126 -14.19 10.44 -24.66
N ASP A 127 -14.24 10.78 -23.38
CA ASP A 127 -14.70 12.08 -22.91
C ASP A 127 -13.61 13.18 -22.97
N TRP A 128 -12.36 12.82 -23.30
CA TRP A 128 -11.27 13.78 -23.33
C TRP A 128 -11.28 14.59 -24.63
N GLN A 129 -11.22 15.91 -24.47
CA GLN A 129 -11.23 16.84 -25.61
C GLN A 129 -9.82 17.39 -25.84
N PRO A 130 -9.28 17.35 -27.06
CA PRO A 130 -8.01 17.99 -27.41
C PRO A 130 -8.05 19.47 -27.05
N GLY A 131 -6.99 19.98 -26.42
CA GLY A 131 -6.89 21.37 -25.98
C GLY A 131 -7.58 21.70 -24.66
N THR A 132 -8.30 20.76 -24.03
CA THR A 132 -8.92 20.95 -22.73
C THR A 132 -8.03 20.35 -21.63
N ALA A 133 -7.69 21.18 -20.63
CA ALA A 133 -6.95 20.70 -19.46
C ALA A 133 -7.85 19.85 -18.55
N PHE A 134 -7.34 18.72 -18.06
CA PHE A 134 -8.04 17.87 -17.11
C PHE A 134 -7.10 17.41 -15.99
N ASN A 135 -7.67 16.94 -14.88
CA ASN A 135 -6.89 16.40 -13.77
C ASN A 135 -6.54 14.93 -14.04
N LEU A 136 -5.29 14.69 -14.46
CA LEU A 136 -4.80 13.34 -14.77
C LEU A 136 -4.91 12.38 -13.57
N ARG A 137 -4.63 12.84 -12.35
CA ARG A 137 -4.73 12.01 -11.14
C ARG A 137 -6.15 11.49 -10.94
N SER A 138 -7.15 12.36 -11.06
CA SER A 138 -8.56 11.96 -10.90
C SER A 138 -9.00 10.99 -11.99
N ALA A 139 -8.56 11.21 -13.24
CA ALA A 139 -8.85 10.30 -14.34
C ALA A 139 -8.22 8.90 -14.12
N MET A 140 -6.97 8.83 -13.68
CA MET A 140 -6.30 7.56 -13.38
C MET A 140 -6.94 6.85 -12.19
N GLN A 141 -7.36 7.59 -11.17
CA GLN A 141 -8.07 7.05 -10.02
C GLN A 141 -9.43 6.46 -10.43
N ASP A 142 -10.18 7.13 -11.30
CA ASP A 142 -11.45 6.63 -11.82
C ASP A 142 -11.27 5.34 -12.63
N ILE A 143 -10.29 5.29 -13.56
CA ILE A 143 -9.96 4.09 -14.33
C ILE A 143 -9.63 2.94 -13.38
N THR A 144 -8.73 3.15 -12.42
CA THR A 144 -8.28 2.11 -11.49
C THR A 144 -9.43 1.58 -10.64
N LEU A 145 -10.30 2.47 -10.16
CA LEU A 145 -11.45 2.10 -9.36
C LEU A 145 -12.47 1.29 -10.17
N ARG A 146 -12.77 1.68 -11.40
CA ARG A 146 -13.64 0.91 -12.31
C ARG A 146 -13.08 -0.49 -12.58
N VAL A 147 -11.77 -0.59 -12.80
CA VAL A 147 -11.09 -1.88 -12.99
C VAL A 147 -11.25 -2.77 -11.76
N ILE A 148 -11.04 -2.25 -10.56
CA ILE A 148 -11.18 -3.02 -9.31
C ILE A 148 -12.64 -3.47 -9.13
N LEU A 149 -13.61 -2.59 -9.32
CA LEU A 149 -15.02 -2.92 -9.17
C LEU A 149 -15.46 -4.02 -10.13
N LYS A 150 -15.03 -3.95 -11.38
CA LYS A 150 -15.40 -4.93 -12.41
C LYS A 150 -14.59 -6.23 -12.32
N ALA A 151 -13.26 -6.13 -12.26
CA ALA A 151 -12.37 -7.29 -12.32
C ALA A 151 -12.28 -8.07 -10.99
N VAL A 152 -12.28 -7.38 -9.85
CA VAL A 152 -12.10 -8.01 -8.53
C VAL A 152 -13.44 -8.30 -7.88
N PHE A 153 -14.37 -7.33 -7.87
CA PHE A 153 -15.67 -7.49 -7.25
C PHE A 153 -16.75 -8.07 -8.18
N GLY A 154 -16.46 -8.15 -9.49
CA GLY A 154 -17.40 -8.70 -10.47
C GLY A 154 -18.70 -7.89 -10.58
N LEU A 155 -18.63 -6.58 -10.34
CA LEU A 155 -19.78 -5.70 -10.39
C LEU A 155 -19.94 -5.13 -11.81
N ASP A 156 -21.10 -5.30 -12.39
CA ASP A 156 -21.51 -4.61 -13.59
C ASP A 156 -22.19 -3.27 -13.26
N ASP A 157 -22.34 -2.42 -14.29
CA ASP A 157 -22.94 -1.09 -14.18
C ASP A 157 -24.35 -1.16 -13.55
N GLY A 158 -24.67 -0.22 -12.68
CA GLY A 158 -25.95 -0.12 -11.98
C GLY A 158 -25.80 0.54 -10.61
N ASP A 159 -26.92 0.74 -9.91
CA ASP A 159 -27.01 1.50 -8.66
C ASP A 159 -25.99 1.04 -7.59
N ARG A 160 -25.78 -0.28 -7.49
CA ARG A 160 -24.84 -0.86 -6.53
C ARG A 160 -23.39 -0.52 -6.88
N TYR A 161 -23.06 -0.55 -8.17
CA TYR A 161 -21.75 -0.17 -8.69
C TYR A 161 -21.48 1.30 -8.42
N ASP A 162 -22.42 2.18 -8.79
CA ASP A 162 -22.27 3.64 -8.62
C ASP A 162 -22.14 4.04 -7.16
N ARG A 163 -22.95 3.43 -6.29
CA ARG A 163 -22.85 3.68 -4.84
C ARG A 163 -21.50 3.26 -4.27
N LEU A 164 -21.01 2.07 -4.63
CA LEU A 164 -19.73 1.58 -4.13
C LEU A 164 -18.57 2.39 -4.69
N ARG A 165 -18.63 2.77 -5.97
CA ARG A 165 -17.66 3.66 -6.61
C ARG A 165 -17.57 4.99 -5.87
N GLN A 166 -18.70 5.62 -5.56
CA GLN A 166 -18.75 6.88 -4.83
C GLN A 166 -18.17 6.76 -3.42
N LEU A 167 -18.55 5.73 -2.67
CA LEU A 167 -18.03 5.50 -1.31
C LEU A 167 -16.52 5.27 -1.30
N LEU A 168 -16.01 4.46 -2.23
CA LEU A 168 -14.58 4.19 -2.34
C LEU A 168 -13.79 5.42 -2.80
N SER A 169 -14.30 6.22 -3.73
CA SER A 169 -13.68 7.50 -4.11
C SER A 169 -13.54 8.43 -2.91
N THR A 170 -14.63 8.62 -2.15
CA THR A 170 -14.60 9.46 -0.94
C THR A 170 -13.61 8.95 0.11
N LEU A 171 -13.56 7.62 0.30
CA LEU A 171 -12.61 7.00 1.21
C LEU A 171 -11.15 7.25 0.76
N LEU A 172 -10.86 7.02 -0.52
CA LEU A 172 -9.51 7.20 -1.08
C LEU A 172 -9.05 8.67 -1.04
N GLU A 173 -9.95 9.61 -1.29
CA GLU A 173 -9.66 11.04 -1.17
C GLU A 173 -9.34 11.40 0.29
N GLY A 174 -10.12 10.91 1.24
CA GLY A 174 -9.88 11.08 2.67
C GLY A 174 -8.55 10.51 3.13
N LEU A 175 -8.18 9.31 2.64
CA LEU A 175 -6.91 8.65 2.95
C LEU A 175 -5.69 9.33 2.29
N GLY A 176 -5.89 10.05 1.21
CA GLY A 176 -4.82 10.78 0.50
C GLY A 176 -4.35 12.06 1.19
N THR A 177 -4.92 12.42 2.33
CA THR A 177 -4.50 13.62 3.07
C THR A 177 -3.28 13.35 3.96
N PRO A 178 -2.35 14.30 4.14
CA PRO A 178 -1.21 14.15 5.05
C PRO A 178 -1.63 13.84 6.48
N PHE A 179 -2.80 14.32 6.88
CA PHE A 179 -3.37 14.12 8.21
C PHE A 179 -3.83 12.67 8.43
N SER A 180 -4.50 12.07 7.46
CA SER A 180 -4.91 10.66 7.54
C SER A 180 -3.71 9.72 7.51
N ALA A 181 -2.70 10.00 6.68
CA ALA A 181 -1.45 9.26 6.68
C ALA A 181 -0.78 9.27 8.06
N PHE A 182 -0.80 10.42 8.74
CA PHE A 182 -0.27 10.52 10.10
C PHE A 182 -0.97 9.56 11.07
N PHE A 183 -2.31 9.52 11.10
CA PHE A 183 -3.06 8.62 11.99
C PHE A 183 -2.91 7.13 11.64
N ILE A 184 -2.75 6.80 10.36
CA ILE A 184 -2.55 5.41 9.90
C ILE A 184 -1.17 4.89 10.32
N PHE A 185 -0.13 5.72 10.16
CA PHE A 185 1.23 5.30 10.42
C PHE A 185 1.68 5.52 11.87
N PHE A 186 0.96 6.33 12.64
CA PHE A 186 1.32 6.70 14.01
C PHE A 186 0.12 6.61 14.97
N PRO A 187 -0.51 5.44 15.09
CA PRO A 187 -1.60 5.25 16.02
C PRO A 187 -1.06 5.17 17.44
N GLY A 188 -1.30 6.16 18.25
CA GLY A 188 -0.87 6.18 19.66
C GLY A 188 -0.13 7.45 20.08
N LEU A 189 -0.20 8.49 19.26
CA LEU A 189 0.14 9.85 19.65
C LEU A 189 -1.11 10.61 20.07
#